data_ed8de199d1021b19231898d04ef8efbf
#
_entry.id   ed8de199d1021b19231898d04ef8efbf
#
_cell.length_a   1.000
_cell.length_b   1.000
_cell.length_c   1.000
_cell.angle_alpha   90.00
_cell.angle_beta   90.00
_cell.angle_gamma   90.00
#
_symmetry.space_group_name_H-M   'P 1'
#
loop_
_entity.id
_entity.type
_entity.pdbx_description
1 polymer ?
#
loop_
_entity_poly.entity_id
_entity_poly.type
_entity_poly.pdbx_seq_one_letter_code
_entity_poly.pdbx_strand_id
1 'polypeptide(L)'
;MTNPHQFERQEINAVYRAIRERRDMRHFLPDSINPVQLGRFIDAAHCAPSGGFMQPWRFMRITDPILRSALHAHVDAERVRTANAIGERAAEFMQLKVEGILSCAEVLVVGLIEVRDRYVFGRRTMPEMD
;
A
#
# COMPACT_ATOMS: atom_id res chain seq x y z
N MET A 1 -8.39 33.60 20.56
CA MET A 1 -7.85 33.36 19.20
C MET A 1 -7.65 31.88 19.04
N THR A 2 -8.42 31.22 18.20
CA THR A 2 -8.24 29.79 17.89
C THR A 2 -6.97 29.63 17.06
N ASN A 3 -6.08 28.74 17.48
CA ASN A 3 -4.87 28.41 16.73
C ASN A 3 -5.28 27.72 15.43
N PRO A 4 -4.96 28.27 14.22
CA PRO A 4 -5.38 27.69 12.94
C PRO A 4 -4.77 26.30 12.67
N HIS A 5 -3.80 25.86 13.46
CA HIS A 5 -3.18 24.55 13.38
C HIS A 5 -3.68 23.56 14.43
N GLN A 6 -4.69 23.93 15.21
CA GLN A 6 -5.27 23.07 16.21
C GLN A 6 -6.46 22.30 15.62
N PHE A 7 -6.36 20.98 15.64
CA PHE A 7 -7.48 20.12 15.25
C PHE A 7 -8.61 20.13 16.27
N GLU A 8 -9.82 20.10 15.78
CA GLU A 8 -11.01 19.93 16.59
C GLU A 8 -11.02 18.55 17.31
N ARG A 9 -11.67 18.49 18.47
CA ARG A 9 -11.72 17.24 19.24
C ARG A 9 -12.30 16.07 18.45
N GLN A 10 -13.28 16.32 17.58
CA GLN A 10 -13.88 15.30 16.74
C GLN A 10 -12.90 14.78 15.69
N GLU A 11 -12.11 15.66 15.07
CA GLU A 11 -11.07 15.31 14.09
C GLU A 11 -9.98 14.45 14.73
N ILE A 12 -9.51 14.84 15.91
CA ILE A 12 -8.54 14.07 16.68
C ILE A 12 -9.09 12.67 16.98
N ASN A 13 -10.33 12.57 17.44
CA ASN A 13 -10.97 11.29 17.77
C ASN A 13 -11.14 10.41 16.51
N ALA A 14 -11.48 11.00 15.35
CA ALA A 14 -11.61 10.28 14.10
C ALA A 14 -10.28 9.66 13.65
N VAL A 15 -9.17 10.39 13.76
CA VAL A 15 -7.83 9.88 13.45
C VAL A 15 -7.45 8.73 14.38
N TYR A 16 -7.62 8.88 15.68
CA TYR A 16 -7.31 7.81 16.64
C TYR A 16 -8.20 6.58 16.43
N ARG A 17 -9.47 6.78 16.08
CA ARG A 17 -10.38 5.70 15.73
C ARG A 17 -9.88 4.94 14.49
N ALA A 18 -9.53 5.64 13.43
CA ALA A 18 -9.00 5.03 12.21
C ALA A 18 -7.72 4.20 12.49
N ILE A 19 -6.81 4.72 13.31
CA ILE A 19 -5.58 4.01 13.71
C ILE A 19 -5.89 2.73 14.49
N ARG A 20 -6.81 2.78 15.44
CA ARG A 20 -7.12 1.65 16.33
C ARG A 20 -7.98 0.59 15.67
N GLU A 21 -8.92 0.99 14.83
CA GLU A 21 -9.93 0.10 14.25
C GLU A 21 -9.55 -0.45 12.88
N ARG A 22 -8.47 0.08 12.22
CA ARG A 22 -8.02 -0.46 10.94
C ARG A 22 -7.71 -1.95 11.05
N ARG A 23 -8.03 -2.69 10.02
CA ARG A 23 -7.69 -4.12 9.88
C ARG A 23 -7.16 -4.38 8.48
N ASP A 24 -6.41 -5.47 8.32
CA ASP A 24 -6.10 -6.04 7.02
C ASP A 24 -7.35 -6.73 6.48
N MET A 25 -8.07 -6.03 5.63
CA MET A 25 -9.26 -6.58 5.01
C MET A 25 -8.87 -7.56 3.91
N ARG A 26 -9.52 -8.71 3.90
CA ARG A 26 -9.29 -9.81 2.93
C ARG A 26 -10.53 -10.17 2.14
N HIS A 27 -11.65 -9.53 2.45
CA HIS A 27 -12.91 -9.68 1.75
C HIS A 27 -13.27 -8.33 1.15
N PHE A 28 -13.30 -8.28 -0.16
CA PHE A 28 -13.54 -7.06 -0.91
C PHE A 28 -14.90 -7.13 -1.61
N LEU A 29 -15.51 -5.98 -1.77
CA LEU A 29 -16.70 -5.82 -2.61
C LEU A 29 -16.24 -5.66 -4.07
N PRO A 30 -17.02 -6.22 -5.04
CA PRO A 30 -16.67 -6.12 -6.45
C PRO A 30 -17.05 -4.76 -7.07
N ASP A 31 -17.75 -3.91 -6.31
CA ASP A 31 -18.27 -2.65 -6.80
C ASP A 31 -17.14 -1.70 -7.21
N SER A 32 -17.29 -1.07 -8.37
CA SER A 32 -16.31 -0.12 -8.86
C SER A 32 -16.13 1.08 -7.94
N ILE A 33 -14.91 1.53 -7.76
CA ILE A 33 -14.58 2.74 -6.99
C ILE A 33 -14.81 3.96 -7.88
N ASN A 34 -15.47 4.97 -7.36
CA ASN A 34 -15.63 6.25 -8.05
C ASN A 34 -14.23 6.85 -8.31
N PRO A 35 -13.94 7.31 -9.56
CA PRO A 35 -12.64 7.87 -9.92
C PRO A 35 -12.16 9.02 -9.02
N VAL A 36 -13.08 9.87 -8.54
CA VAL A 36 -12.76 10.96 -7.61
C VAL A 36 -12.29 10.39 -6.26
N GLN A 37 -12.93 9.34 -5.79
CA GLN A 37 -12.55 8.67 -4.54
C GLN A 37 -11.20 7.95 -4.68
N LEU A 38 -10.97 7.28 -5.81
CA LEU A 38 -9.68 6.66 -6.12
C LEU A 38 -8.55 7.70 -6.16
N GLY A 39 -8.79 8.85 -6.79
CA GLY A 39 -7.85 9.99 -6.78
C GLY A 39 -7.50 10.43 -5.35
N ARG A 40 -8.49 10.60 -4.48
CA ARG A 40 -8.28 10.97 -3.08
C ARG A 40 -7.45 9.96 -2.30
N PHE A 41 -7.58 8.66 -2.58
CA PHE A 41 -6.73 7.63 -1.96
C PHE A 41 -5.27 7.75 -2.40
N ILE A 42 -5.05 7.99 -3.69
CA ILE A 42 -3.69 8.18 -4.24
C ILE A 42 -3.07 9.47 -3.68
N ASP A 43 -3.83 10.56 -3.60
CA ASP A 43 -3.37 11.82 -3.02
C ASP A 43 -2.98 11.66 -1.56
N ALA A 44 -3.81 10.95 -0.77
CA ALA A 44 -3.50 10.67 0.62
C ALA A 44 -2.23 9.83 0.77
N ALA A 45 -2.04 8.82 -0.08
CA ALA A 45 -0.83 8.02 -0.08
C ALA A 45 0.40 8.83 -0.51
N HIS A 46 0.22 9.78 -1.42
CA HIS A 46 1.29 10.69 -1.88
C HIS A 46 1.75 11.68 -0.81
N CYS A 47 0.92 11.94 0.21
CA CYS A 47 1.28 12.76 1.37
C CYS A 47 2.23 12.05 2.35
N ALA A 48 2.58 10.78 2.13
CA ALA A 48 3.54 10.08 2.98
C ALA A 48 4.90 10.80 3.02
N PRO A 49 5.58 10.83 4.17
CA PRO A 49 6.90 11.45 4.26
C PRO A 49 7.94 10.67 3.45
N SER A 50 8.91 11.40 2.89
CA SER A 50 10.05 10.80 2.21
C SER A 50 11.32 11.59 2.49
N GLY A 51 12.46 10.92 2.50
CA GLY A 51 13.76 11.56 2.67
C GLY A 51 13.98 12.66 1.61
N GLY A 52 14.31 13.90 2.05
CA GLY A 52 14.50 15.02 1.15
C GLY A 52 13.30 15.37 0.25
N PHE A 53 12.10 14.94 0.60
CA PHE A 53 10.88 15.13 -0.20
C PHE A 53 10.98 14.54 -1.62
N MET A 54 11.72 13.46 -1.79
CA MET A 54 11.96 12.83 -3.09
C MET A 54 10.73 12.15 -3.68
N GLN A 55 9.83 11.68 -2.85
CA GLN A 55 8.59 10.97 -3.23
C GLN A 55 8.85 9.91 -4.33
N PRO A 56 9.74 8.93 -4.08
CA PRO A 56 10.28 8.06 -5.12
C PRO A 56 9.33 6.95 -5.54
N TRP A 57 8.10 6.98 -5.10
CA TRP A 57 7.08 5.97 -5.43
C TRP A 57 6.35 6.29 -6.72
N ARG A 58 5.83 5.23 -7.33
CA ARG A 58 4.89 5.28 -8.46
C ARG A 58 3.73 4.37 -8.18
N PHE A 59 2.54 4.84 -8.48
CA PHE A 59 1.31 4.08 -8.37
C PHE A 59 0.96 3.50 -9.74
N MET A 60 0.75 2.20 -9.80
CA MET A 60 0.35 1.48 -11.01
C MET A 60 -1.00 0.82 -10.77
N ARG A 61 -1.97 1.15 -11.59
CA ARG A 61 -3.30 0.54 -11.55
C ARG A 61 -3.33 -0.69 -12.45
N ILE A 62 -3.67 -1.84 -11.90
CA ILE A 62 -3.76 -3.10 -12.62
C ILE A 62 -5.22 -3.35 -13.01
N THR A 63 -5.56 -3.07 -14.26
CA THR A 63 -6.92 -3.22 -14.79
C THR A 63 -7.08 -4.48 -15.66
N ASP A 64 -5.98 -4.99 -16.23
CA ASP A 64 -5.98 -6.18 -17.08
C ASP A 64 -6.23 -7.44 -16.24
N PRO A 65 -7.30 -8.22 -16.51
CA PRO A 65 -7.60 -9.45 -15.78
C PRO A 65 -6.54 -10.55 -15.98
N ILE A 66 -5.85 -10.58 -17.11
CA ILE A 66 -4.76 -11.53 -17.34
C ILE A 66 -3.60 -11.21 -16.41
N LEU A 67 -3.24 -9.94 -16.31
CA LEU A 67 -2.19 -9.48 -15.39
C LEU A 67 -2.57 -9.70 -13.92
N ARG A 68 -3.85 -9.50 -13.56
CA ARG A 68 -4.34 -9.82 -12.20
C ARG A 68 -4.21 -11.31 -11.89
N SER A 69 -4.54 -12.17 -12.84
CA SER A 69 -4.40 -13.62 -12.67
C SER A 69 -2.94 -14.04 -12.52
N ALA A 70 -2.05 -13.46 -13.31
CA ALA A 70 -0.61 -13.72 -13.18
C ALA A 70 -0.05 -13.25 -11.83
N LEU A 71 -0.47 -12.06 -11.37
CA LEU A 71 -0.11 -11.55 -10.05
C LEU A 71 -0.61 -12.44 -8.93
N HIS A 72 -1.87 -12.89 -8.99
CA HIS A 72 -2.43 -13.81 -8.03
C HIS A 72 -1.65 -15.12 -7.98
N ALA A 73 -1.36 -15.74 -9.14
CA ALA A 73 -0.59 -16.98 -9.21
C ALA A 73 0.82 -16.82 -8.60
N HIS A 74 1.47 -15.68 -8.82
CA HIS A 74 2.78 -15.39 -8.23
C HIS A 74 2.68 -15.26 -6.70
N VAL A 75 1.72 -14.52 -6.19
CA VAL A 75 1.49 -14.34 -4.74
C VAL A 75 1.13 -15.66 -4.08
N ASP A 76 0.31 -16.50 -4.71
CA ASP A 76 -0.06 -17.81 -4.19
C ASP A 76 1.14 -18.77 -4.13
N ALA A 77 1.98 -18.76 -5.15
CA ALA A 77 3.23 -19.54 -5.14
C ALA A 77 4.17 -19.10 -3.99
N GLU A 78 4.29 -17.79 -3.75
CA GLU A 78 5.05 -17.26 -2.61
C GLU A 78 4.42 -17.62 -1.27
N ARG A 79 3.09 -17.63 -1.17
CA ARG A 79 2.37 -18.06 0.04
C ARG A 79 2.73 -19.50 0.37
N VAL A 80 2.69 -20.40 -0.61
CA VAL A 80 3.06 -21.83 -0.43
C VAL A 80 4.53 -21.96 -0.02
N ARG A 81 5.43 -21.25 -0.68
CA ARG A 81 6.86 -21.27 -0.35
C ARG A 81 7.13 -20.80 1.07
N THR A 82 6.49 -19.69 1.47
CA THR A 82 6.59 -19.14 2.82
C THR A 82 6.01 -20.10 3.86
N ALA A 83 4.85 -20.71 3.60
CA ALA A 83 4.24 -21.70 4.48
C ALA A 83 5.20 -22.87 4.77
N ASN A 84 5.83 -23.40 3.72
CA ASN A 84 6.82 -24.48 3.84
C ASN A 84 8.04 -24.07 4.68
N ALA A 85 8.47 -22.82 4.60
CA ALA A 85 9.60 -22.30 5.37
C ALA A 85 9.27 -22.05 6.86
N ILE A 86 8.02 -21.74 7.20
CA ILE A 86 7.56 -21.46 8.57
C ILE A 86 7.40 -22.77 9.38
N GLY A 87 7.17 -23.91 8.73
CA GLY A 87 7.04 -25.20 9.39
C GLY A 87 5.76 -25.33 10.22
N GLU A 88 5.86 -25.36 11.55
CA GLU A 88 4.73 -25.66 12.45
C GLU A 88 3.49 -24.76 12.26
N ARG A 89 3.67 -23.51 11.82
CA ARG A 89 2.58 -22.56 11.56
C ARG A 89 2.12 -22.53 10.10
N ALA A 90 2.57 -23.46 9.27
CA ALA A 90 2.22 -23.51 7.84
C ALA A 90 0.71 -23.53 7.61
N ALA A 91 -0.03 -24.36 8.37
CA ALA A 91 -1.47 -24.49 8.25
C ALA A 91 -2.21 -23.18 8.56
N GLU A 92 -1.78 -22.43 9.56
CA GLU A 92 -2.33 -21.13 9.91
C GLU A 92 -2.01 -20.09 8.80
N PHE A 93 -0.79 -20.11 8.30
CA PHE A 93 -0.38 -19.21 7.24
C PHE A 93 -1.14 -19.45 5.94
N MET A 94 -1.41 -20.69 5.59
CA MET A 94 -2.21 -21.07 4.41
C MET A 94 -3.67 -20.62 4.48
N GLN A 95 -4.19 -20.23 5.65
CA GLN A 95 -5.53 -19.64 5.78
C GLN A 95 -5.57 -18.19 5.29
N LEU A 96 -4.43 -17.55 5.04
CA LEU A 96 -4.38 -16.20 4.47
C LEU A 96 -4.97 -16.22 3.06
N LYS A 97 -6.06 -15.50 2.90
CA LYS A 97 -6.75 -15.37 1.60
C LYS A 97 -6.01 -14.41 0.70
N VAL A 98 -5.76 -14.82 -0.53
CA VAL A 98 -5.13 -14.01 -1.59
C VAL A 98 -6.06 -13.77 -2.78
N GLU A 99 -7.22 -14.40 -2.79
CA GLU A 99 -8.24 -14.33 -3.85
C GLU A 99 -8.79 -12.92 -4.06
N GLY A 100 -8.61 -12.04 -3.07
CA GLY A 100 -8.97 -10.63 -3.18
C GLY A 100 -8.32 -9.91 -4.36
N ILE A 101 -7.15 -10.34 -4.82
CA ILE A 101 -6.48 -9.81 -6.01
C ILE A 101 -7.36 -9.98 -7.27
N LEU A 102 -8.10 -11.08 -7.34
CA LEU A 102 -8.98 -11.40 -8.49
C LEU A 102 -10.33 -10.68 -8.40
N SER A 103 -10.88 -10.53 -7.19
CA SER A 103 -12.27 -10.13 -6.97
C SER A 103 -12.46 -8.67 -6.55
N CYS A 104 -11.42 -7.99 -6.05
CA CYS A 104 -11.53 -6.59 -5.65
C CYS A 104 -11.74 -5.65 -6.85
N ALA A 105 -12.39 -4.52 -6.60
CA ALA A 105 -12.62 -3.50 -7.62
C ALA A 105 -11.30 -2.96 -8.22
N GLU A 106 -10.33 -2.67 -7.39
CA GLU A 106 -9.07 -2.06 -7.79
C GLU A 106 -7.86 -2.79 -7.21
N VAL A 107 -6.83 -2.94 -8.03
CA VAL A 107 -5.48 -3.35 -7.59
C VAL A 107 -4.51 -2.23 -7.90
N LEU A 108 -3.89 -1.71 -6.86
CA LEU A 108 -2.83 -0.71 -6.98
C LEU A 108 -1.50 -1.31 -6.52
N VAL A 109 -0.51 -1.22 -7.37
CA VAL A 109 0.87 -1.57 -7.04
C VAL A 109 1.64 -0.28 -6.79
N VAL A 110 2.34 -0.23 -5.67
CA VAL A 110 3.23 0.89 -5.34
C VAL A 110 4.66 0.44 -5.57
N GLY A 111 5.28 1.00 -6.60
CA GLY A 111 6.67 0.75 -6.93
C GLY A 111 7.58 1.84 -6.38
N LEU A 112 8.76 1.46 -5.90
CA LEU A 112 9.82 2.39 -5.56
C LEU A 112 10.73 2.59 -6.77
N ILE A 113 10.93 3.85 -7.18
CA ILE A 113 11.97 4.17 -8.16
C ILE A 113 13.26 4.40 -7.41
N GLU A 114 14.23 3.55 -7.66
CA GLU A 114 15.57 3.76 -7.17
C GLU A 114 16.23 4.90 -7.96
N VAL A 115 16.39 6.04 -7.32
CA VAL A 115 16.99 7.23 -7.94
C VAL A 115 18.21 7.63 -7.13
N ARG A 116 19.20 6.73 -7.07
CA ARG A 116 20.46 6.98 -6.33
C ARG A 116 21.31 8.08 -6.96
N ASP A 117 21.07 8.39 -8.24
CA ASP A 117 21.83 9.40 -8.99
C ASP A 117 21.28 10.83 -8.84
N ARG A 118 20.18 11.02 -8.14
CA ARG A 118 19.61 12.36 -7.93
C ARG A 118 20.29 13.08 -6.79
N TYR A 119 20.50 14.38 -7.01
CA TYR A 119 20.95 15.28 -5.96
C TYR A 119 19.79 15.57 -5.00
N VAL A 120 20.00 15.41 -3.72
CA VAL A 120 19.11 15.86 -2.66
C VAL A 120 19.75 17.12 -2.08
N PHE A 121 19.00 18.23 -2.01
CA PHE A 121 19.52 19.54 -1.60
C PHE A 121 20.78 19.99 -2.37
N GLY A 122 20.84 19.68 -3.67
CA GLY A 122 21.98 20.07 -4.51
C GLY A 122 23.27 19.30 -4.28
N ARG A 123 23.25 18.21 -3.50
CA ARG A 123 24.43 17.36 -3.24
C ARG A 123 24.10 15.89 -3.57
N ARG A 124 25.08 15.16 -4.10
CA ARG A 124 24.98 13.70 -4.28
C ARG A 124 24.90 13.04 -2.91
N THR A 125 24.01 12.05 -2.70
CA THR A 125 23.49 12.00 -1.39
C THR A 125 23.28 10.68 -0.74
N MET A 126 23.22 9.60 -1.43
CA MET A 126 22.96 8.35 -0.72
C MET A 126 24.16 7.44 -0.86
N PRO A 127 24.79 7.03 0.26
CA PRO A 127 25.75 5.94 0.24
C PRO A 127 25.02 4.66 -0.22
N GLU A 128 25.75 3.78 -0.90
CA GLU A 128 25.27 2.43 -1.19
C GLU A 128 24.90 1.78 0.16
N MET A 129 23.69 1.25 0.22
CA MET A 129 23.31 0.38 1.33
C MET A 129 23.68 -1.04 0.91
N ASP A 130 24.68 -1.58 1.60
CA ASP A 130 25.08 -2.99 1.51
C ASP A 130 23.95 -3.91 2.00
#